data_a678d7261fe93349b2043d39540ff673
#
_entry.id   a678d7261fe93349b2043d39540ff673
#
_cell.length_a   1.000
_cell.length_b   1.000
_cell.length_c   1.000
_cell.angle_alpha   90.00
_cell.angle_beta   90.00
_cell.angle_gamma   90.00
#
_symmetry.space_group_name_H-M   'P 1'
#
loop_
_entity.id
_entity.type
_entity.pdbx_description
1 polymer ?
#
loop_
_entity_poly.entity_id
_entity_poly.type
_entity_poly.pdbx_seq_one_letter_code
_entity_poly.pdbx_strand_id
1 'polypeptide(L)'
;MSAAAAAGERGRALLPRRDDLAAMGRHPGPDIVAGLTVAVVALPLALAFGIATGLGAGAGLTSAIVAGIVAAVFGGSHVQVSGPTGAMTVVLVPIVAEHGPGGVLAVGMLAGVILLVLAWSGAARAMRFVPLPVIEGFTIGIAAVIALQQVPSALGVAAEGERPALVALDALTGWLADPAVAAPLIAVLVTAGILVLGGRWPRLPVALGAVAASAVACRVLGLDIARIGALPSPLGAPGLPDIGVGDLSGLLPAALAVAALAALESLLSASVADAMSVGRRHDPDRELAGQGLANIVTPLFGGVPATAAIARTAVNVRAGARSRLAAVTHSVALLVVALGAAQLVAWIPLAALAGVLFATTARMVDVSSVRAMWRAAPADAAVLAVTAAATLALDLVTAVLIGLGVAVVIALRAYARISKVEELPLDTTDHGDEERALLDRHVIAYRFDGPLFFAASHASLIDPAVRGDVRVVIFRLAHLTSLDTTGAALLADTITSLEDRGVTVLLSGLQPAHEHLLDAFGVLDRLRHEHHVFAHTPDAIDHALSHLRRDGVRPRPARAA
;
A
#
# COMPACT_ATOMS: atom_id res chain seq x y z
N MET A 1 19.08 -28.96 -8.26
CA MET A 1 18.26 -28.47 -9.39
C MET A 1 19.05 -27.37 -10.10
N SER A 2 19.17 -27.41 -11.42
CA SER A 2 19.85 -26.33 -12.17
C SER A 2 19.00 -25.05 -12.10
N ALA A 3 19.64 -23.86 -12.14
CA ALA A 3 18.94 -22.57 -12.16
C ALA A 3 17.90 -22.49 -13.30
N ALA A 4 18.18 -23.11 -14.44
CA ALA A 4 17.25 -23.20 -15.57
C ALA A 4 15.99 -24.04 -15.27
N ALA A 5 16.11 -25.14 -14.52
CA ALA A 5 14.96 -25.95 -14.11
C ALA A 5 14.07 -25.18 -13.11
N ALA A 6 14.68 -24.49 -12.14
CA ALA A 6 13.94 -23.65 -11.19
C ALA A 6 13.22 -22.47 -11.88
N ALA A 7 13.84 -21.84 -12.89
CA ALA A 7 13.23 -20.78 -13.69
C ALA A 7 12.05 -21.31 -14.53
N GLY A 8 12.17 -22.49 -15.12
CA GLY A 8 11.10 -23.15 -15.87
C GLY A 8 9.90 -23.54 -15.00
N GLU A 9 10.14 -24.01 -13.78
CA GLU A 9 9.06 -24.31 -12.82
C GLU A 9 8.33 -23.05 -12.35
N ARG A 10 9.06 -21.97 -12.08
CA ARG A 10 8.44 -20.66 -11.75
C ARG A 10 7.59 -20.13 -12.89
N GLY A 11 8.08 -20.16 -14.14
CA GLY A 11 7.31 -19.74 -15.30
C GLY A 11 6.02 -20.54 -15.47
N ARG A 12 6.06 -21.86 -15.26
CA ARG A 12 4.85 -22.72 -15.32
C ARG A 12 3.87 -22.43 -14.18
N ALA A 13 4.35 -22.04 -13.00
CA ALA A 13 3.50 -21.69 -11.87
C ALA A 13 2.67 -20.43 -12.11
N LEU A 14 3.12 -19.52 -12.99
CA LEU A 14 2.42 -18.29 -13.37
C LEU A 14 1.32 -18.52 -14.43
N LEU A 15 1.29 -19.67 -15.08
CA LEU A 15 0.29 -19.97 -16.11
C LEU A 15 -1.06 -20.42 -15.52
N PRO A 16 -2.17 -20.26 -16.27
CA PRO A 16 -3.47 -20.75 -15.85
C PRO A 16 -3.46 -22.26 -15.62
N ARG A 17 -4.05 -22.70 -14.51
CA ARG A 17 -4.17 -24.12 -14.19
C ARG A 17 -5.44 -24.69 -14.84
N ARG A 18 -5.40 -25.96 -15.20
CA ARG A 18 -6.59 -26.65 -15.75
C ARG A 18 -7.79 -26.59 -14.80
N ASP A 19 -7.54 -26.62 -13.49
CA ASP A 19 -8.57 -26.50 -12.46
C ASP A 19 -9.27 -25.14 -12.47
N ASP A 20 -8.55 -24.06 -12.83
CA ASP A 20 -9.12 -22.71 -12.91
C ASP A 20 -10.14 -22.62 -14.06
N LEU A 21 -9.81 -23.23 -15.20
CA LEU A 21 -10.72 -23.30 -16.36
C LEU A 21 -11.89 -24.26 -16.10
N ALA A 22 -11.65 -25.40 -15.47
CA ALA A 22 -12.71 -26.34 -15.09
C ALA A 22 -13.69 -25.74 -14.08
N ALA A 23 -13.24 -24.86 -13.21
CA ALA A 23 -14.09 -24.15 -12.25
C ALA A 23 -15.12 -23.23 -12.93
N MET A 24 -14.81 -22.68 -14.12
CA MET A 24 -15.73 -21.83 -14.89
C MET A 24 -16.98 -22.58 -15.34
N GLY A 25 -16.88 -23.89 -15.56
CA GLY A 25 -18.01 -24.74 -15.99
C GLY A 25 -18.88 -25.27 -14.84
N ARG A 26 -18.46 -25.14 -13.57
CA ARG A 26 -19.19 -25.76 -12.44
C ARG A 26 -20.46 -25.02 -12.05
N HIS A 27 -20.47 -23.69 -12.10
CA HIS A 27 -21.59 -22.84 -11.68
C HIS A 27 -21.74 -21.64 -12.63
N PRO A 28 -22.06 -21.85 -13.94
CA PRO A 28 -22.05 -20.77 -14.93
C PRO A 28 -23.14 -19.72 -14.68
N GLY A 29 -24.31 -20.12 -14.20
CA GLY A 29 -25.45 -19.21 -14.00
C GLY A 29 -25.16 -18.04 -13.07
N PRO A 30 -24.73 -18.27 -11.81
CA PRO A 30 -24.35 -17.21 -10.89
C PRO A 30 -23.22 -16.32 -11.43
N ASP A 31 -22.22 -16.89 -12.09
CA ASP A 31 -21.10 -16.13 -12.65
C ASP A 31 -21.53 -15.22 -13.81
N ILE A 32 -22.43 -15.70 -14.70
CA ILE A 32 -22.99 -14.89 -15.79
C ILE A 32 -23.79 -13.72 -15.21
N VAL A 33 -24.66 -13.97 -14.23
CA VAL A 33 -25.46 -12.91 -13.60
C VAL A 33 -24.55 -11.88 -12.91
N ALA A 34 -23.53 -12.35 -12.19
CA ALA A 34 -22.56 -11.47 -11.55
C ALA A 34 -21.79 -10.63 -12.58
N GLY A 35 -21.28 -11.25 -13.64
CA GLY A 35 -20.57 -10.56 -14.71
C GLY A 35 -21.42 -9.50 -15.42
N LEU A 36 -22.68 -9.79 -15.73
CA LEU A 36 -23.62 -8.82 -16.30
C LEU A 36 -23.87 -7.67 -15.32
N THR A 37 -24.07 -7.96 -14.04
CA THR A 37 -24.25 -6.93 -13.00
C THR A 37 -23.04 -5.99 -12.93
N VAL A 38 -21.83 -6.54 -12.97
CA VAL A 38 -20.61 -5.73 -12.98
C VAL A 38 -20.47 -4.92 -14.26
N ALA A 39 -20.79 -5.48 -15.43
CA ALA A 39 -20.71 -4.77 -16.72
C ALA A 39 -21.57 -3.50 -16.72
N VAL A 40 -22.77 -3.58 -16.18
CA VAL A 40 -23.70 -2.46 -16.07
C VAL A 40 -23.14 -1.32 -15.18
N VAL A 41 -22.45 -1.68 -14.09
CA VAL A 41 -21.81 -0.68 -13.20
C VAL A 41 -20.51 -0.15 -13.80
N ALA A 42 -19.75 -1.01 -14.47
CA ALA A 42 -18.44 -0.70 -15.00
C ALA A 42 -18.47 0.14 -16.29
N LEU A 43 -19.54 0.02 -17.09
CA LEU A 43 -19.65 0.75 -18.36
C LEU A 43 -19.48 2.26 -18.21
N PRO A 44 -20.26 2.97 -17.37
CA PRO A 44 -20.09 4.41 -17.18
C PRO A 44 -18.69 4.76 -16.66
N LEU A 45 -18.13 3.95 -15.76
CA LEU A 45 -16.79 4.18 -15.19
C LEU A 45 -15.68 4.00 -16.24
N ALA A 46 -15.78 2.97 -17.10
CA ALA A 46 -14.79 2.76 -18.15
C ALA A 46 -14.76 3.92 -19.15
N LEU A 47 -15.94 4.39 -19.57
CA LEU A 47 -16.08 5.55 -20.44
C LEU A 47 -15.50 6.81 -19.80
N ALA A 48 -15.89 7.09 -18.53
CA ALA A 48 -15.46 8.25 -17.79
C ALA A 48 -13.95 8.29 -17.58
N PHE A 49 -13.33 7.15 -17.19
CA PHE A 49 -11.88 7.07 -17.01
C PHE A 49 -11.13 7.20 -18.34
N GLY A 50 -11.65 6.62 -19.42
CA GLY A 50 -11.06 6.81 -20.75
C GLY A 50 -11.04 8.27 -21.19
N ILE A 51 -12.12 9.01 -20.97
CA ILE A 51 -12.20 10.45 -21.25
C ILE A 51 -11.25 11.23 -20.33
N ALA A 52 -11.26 10.92 -19.04
CA ALA A 52 -10.43 11.60 -18.06
C ALA A 52 -8.92 11.41 -18.28
N THR A 53 -8.50 10.32 -18.96
CA THR A 53 -7.09 10.15 -19.39
C THR A 53 -6.71 11.01 -20.59
N GLY A 54 -7.67 11.61 -21.28
CA GLY A 54 -7.42 12.31 -22.55
C GLY A 54 -7.41 11.42 -23.79
N LEU A 55 -7.45 10.07 -23.65
CA LEU A 55 -7.47 9.14 -24.78
C LEU A 55 -8.88 8.86 -25.32
N GLY A 56 -9.91 9.33 -24.62
CA GLY A 56 -11.31 9.21 -25.03
C GLY A 56 -12.01 7.95 -24.49
N ALA A 57 -13.34 7.95 -24.60
CA ALA A 57 -14.21 6.89 -24.08
C ALA A 57 -13.90 5.51 -24.64
N GLY A 58 -13.54 5.44 -25.94
CA GLY A 58 -13.19 4.19 -26.62
C GLY A 58 -12.00 3.50 -26.00
N ALA A 59 -10.93 4.25 -25.67
CA ALA A 59 -9.73 3.69 -25.04
C ALA A 59 -10.04 3.08 -23.65
N GLY A 60 -10.87 3.75 -22.85
CA GLY A 60 -11.31 3.22 -21.55
C GLY A 60 -12.15 1.94 -21.70
N LEU A 61 -13.05 1.91 -22.68
CA LEU A 61 -13.89 0.73 -22.96
C LEU A 61 -13.04 -0.45 -23.47
N THR A 62 -12.09 -0.19 -24.39
CA THR A 62 -11.11 -1.18 -24.85
C THR A 62 -10.32 -1.78 -23.69
N SER A 63 -9.87 -0.94 -22.75
CA SER A 63 -9.16 -1.43 -21.55
C SER A 63 -10.04 -2.34 -20.69
N ALA A 64 -11.29 -1.96 -20.44
CA ALA A 64 -12.21 -2.79 -19.66
C ALA A 64 -12.49 -4.15 -20.33
N ILE A 65 -12.50 -4.19 -21.66
CA ILE A 65 -12.71 -5.42 -22.44
C ILE A 65 -11.43 -6.26 -22.44
N VAL A 66 -10.34 -5.72 -22.97
CA VAL A 66 -9.11 -6.49 -23.24
C VAL A 66 -8.40 -6.86 -21.95
N ALA A 67 -8.11 -5.86 -21.09
CA ALA A 67 -7.46 -6.12 -19.81
C ALA A 67 -8.36 -7.00 -18.92
N GLY A 68 -9.67 -6.78 -18.94
CA GLY A 68 -10.61 -7.59 -18.18
C GLY A 68 -10.56 -9.07 -18.56
N ILE A 69 -10.50 -9.42 -19.84
CA ILE A 69 -10.38 -10.82 -20.32
C ILE A 69 -8.99 -11.38 -19.96
N VAL A 70 -7.91 -10.67 -20.30
CA VAL A 70 -6.54 -11.17 -20.10
C VAL A 70 -6.25 -11.38 -18.61
N ALA A 71 -6.56 -10.39 -17.77
CA ALA A 71 -6.36 -10.53 -16.34
C ALA A 71 -7.28 -11.60 -15.72
N ALA A 72 -8.52 -11.76 -16.17
CA ALA A 72 -9.40 -12.82 -15.70
C ALA A 72 -8.84 -14.22 -16.02
N VAL A 73 -8.23 -14.42 -17.19
CA VAL A 73 -7.68 -15.71 -17.60
C VAL A 73 -6.35 -16.00 -16.92
N PHE A 74 -5.42 -15.03 -16.88
CA PHE A 74 -4.05 -15.24 -16.44
C PHE A 74 -3.79 -14.84 -14.99
N GLY A 75 -4.63 -14.00 -14.37
CA GLY A 75 -4.46 -13.51 -12.99
C GLY A 75 -4.54 -14.59 -11.92
N GLY A 76 -4.19 -14.22 -10.69
CA GLY A 76 -4.17 -15.09 -9.52
C GLY A 76 -5.49 -15.17 -8.78
N SER A 77 -6.37 -14.20 -8.93
CA SER A 77 -7.69 -14.15 -8.29
C SER A 77 -8.78 -14.79 -9.18
N HIS A 78 -9.78 -15.39 -8.55
CA HIS A 78 -10.88 -16.04 -9.25
C HIS A 78 -12.09 -15.14 -9.51
N VAL A 79 -12.19 -14.03 -8.79
CA VAL A 79 -13.39 -13.16 -8.81
C VAL A 79 -13.06 -11.68 -9.05
N GLN A 80 -11.80 -11.37 -9.30
CA GLN A 80 -11.34 -10.01 -9.51
C GLN A 80 -11.73 -9.48 -10.89
N VAL A 81 -12.01 -8.18 -10.97
CA VAL A 81 -12.39 -7.49 -12.21
C VAL A 81 -11.40 -6.39 -12.50
N SER A 82 -10.69 -6.49 -13.63
CA SER A 82 -9.69 -5.53 -14.10
C SER A 82 -10.24 -4.60 -15.18
N GLY A 83 -9.55 -3.47 -15.38
CA GLY A 83 -9.85 -2.45 -16.36
C GLY A 83 -9.31 -1.08 -15.93
N PRO A 84 -9.70 0.02 -16.60
CA PRO A 84 -9.22 1.36 -16.24
C PRO A 84 -9.71 1.75 -14.85
N THR A 85 -8.86 2.47 -14.07
CA THR A 85 -9.19 2.96 -12.73
C THR A 85 -8.89 4.45 -12.62
N GLY A 86 -9.49 5.09 -11.62
CA GLY A 86 -9.27 6.51 -11.35
C GLY A 86 -7.82 6.83 -10.99
N ALA A 87 -7.20 5.98 -10.20
CA ALA A 87 -5.80 6.15 -9.84
C ALA A 87 -4.88 6.10 -11.07
N MET A 88 -5.16 5.18 -12.00
CA MET A 88 -4.43 5.08 -13.26
C MET A 88 -4.60 6.35 -14.10
N THR A 89 -5.82 6.92 -14.14
CA THR A 89 -6.10 8.18 -14.85
C THR A 89 -5.19 9.31 -14.39
N VAL A 90 -5.01 9.46 -13.07
CA VAL A 90 -4.17 10.52 -12.49
C VAL A 90 -2.72 10.44 -12.96
N VAL A 91 -2.18 9.23 -13.07
CA VAL A 91 -0.79 9.00 -13.55
C VAL A 91 -0.68 9.23 -15.04
N LEU A 92 -1.72 8.91 -15.81
CA LEU A 92 -1.66 8.93 -17.27
C LEU A 92 -1.84 10.35 -17.86
N VAL A 93 -2.58 11.24 -17.20
CA VAL A 93 -2.84 12.60 -17.70
C VAL A 93 -1.55 13.38 -18.01
N PRO A 94 -0.56 13.47 -17.11
CA PRO A 94 0.72 14.12 -17.42
C PRO A 94 1.46 13.45 -18.59
N ILE A 95 1.40 12.12 -18.68
CA ILE A 95 2.07 11.34 -19.72
C ILE A 95 1.43 11.63 -21.10
N VAL A 96 0.09 11.76 -21.15
CA VAL A 96 -0.60 12.16 -22.38
C VAL A 96 -0.19 13.57 -22.81
N ALA A 97 -0.11 14.50 -21.86
CA ALA A 97 0.26 15.89 -22.14
C ALA A 97 1.69 16.01 -22.67
N GLU A 98 2.64 15.24 -22.16
CA GLU A 98 4.06 15.31 -22.50
C GLU A 98 4.42 14.43 -23.71
N HIS A 99 3.88 13.21 -23.79
CA HIS A 99 4.30 12.18 -24.74
C HIS A 99 3.17 11.74 -25.70
N GLY A 100 1.99 12.36 -25.61
CA GLY A 100 0.83 12.04 -26.42
C GLY A 100 0.24 10.63 -26.17
N PRO A 101 -0.76 10.21 -26.98
CA PRO A 101 -1.39 8.91 -26.86
C PRO A 101 -0.43 7.73 -26.99
N GLY A 102 0.52 7.81 -27.94
CA GLY A 102 1.54 6.78 -28.17
C GLY A 102 2.41 6.55 -26.92
N GLY A 103 2.78 7.63 -26.18
CA GLY A 103 3.53 7.56 -24.94
C GLY A 103 2.82 6.74 -23.86
N VAL A 104 1.51 6.95 -23.70
CA VAL A 104 0.72 6.18 -22.74
C VAL A 104 0.67 4.69 -23.08
N LEU A 105 0.51 4.36 -24.37
CA LEU A 105 0.48 2.96 -24.81
C LEU A 105 1.82 2.28 -24.54
N ALA A 106 2.94 2.94 -24.82
CA ALA A 106 4.27 2.41 -24.57
C ALA A 106 4.56 2.28 -23.05
N VAL A 107 4.20 3.28 -22.25
CA VAL A 107 4.29 3.20 -20.79
C VAL A 107 3.50 2.02 -20.26
N GLY A 108 2.30 1.75 -20.79
CA GLY A 108 1.51 0.58 -20.45
C GLY A 108 2.23 -0.73 -20.73
N MET A 109 2.83 -0.86 -21.93
CA MET A 109 3.57 -2.07 -22.30
C MET A 109 4.84 -2.25 -21.42
N LEU A 110 5.60 -1.18 -21.19
CA LEU A 110 6.77 -1.22 -20.29
C LEU A 110 6.37 -1.58 -18.87
N ALA A 111 5.30 -0.99 -18.34
CA ALA A 111 4.75 -1.33 -17.02
C ALA A 111 4.33 -2.80 -16.95
N GLY A 112 3.73 -3.33 -18.04
CA GLY A 112 3.40 -4.74 -18.14
C GLY A 112 4.62 -5.66 -18.05
N VAL A 113 5.72 -5.30 -18.72
CA VAL A 113 7.00 -6.04 -18.62
C VAL A 113 7.55 -5.98 -17.20
N ILE A 114 7.54 -4.80 -16.56
CA ILE A 114 7.99 -4.64 -15.16
C ILE A 114 7.16 -5.52 -14.22
N LEU A 115 5.82 -5.56 -14.39
CA LEU A 115 4.95 -6.43 -13.61
C LEU A 115 5.26 -7.91 -13.78
N LEU A 116 5.58 -8.37 -15.00
CA LEU A 116 6.03 -9.74 -15.25
C LEU A 116 7.35 -10.06 -14.54
N VAL A 117 8.30 -9.12 -14.53
CA VAL A 117 9.57 -9.26 -13.80
C VAL A 117 9.31 -9.34 -12.29
N LEU A 118 8.43 -8.49 -11.74
CA LEU A 118 8.03 -8.53 -10.33
C LEU A 118 7.33 -9.86 -9.98
N ALA A 119 6.45 -10.35 -10.83
CA ALA A 119 5.79 -11.64 -10.66
C ALA A 119 6.80 -12.80 -10.64
N TRP A 120 7.75 -12.79 -11.57
CA TRP A 120 8.76 -13.85 -11.67
C TRP A 120 9.77 -13.83 -10.51
N SER A 121 10.14 -12.64 -10.01
CA SER A 121 11.04 -12.48 -8.85
C SER A 121 10.41 -12.88 -7.52
N GLY A 122 9.07 -12.98 -7.43
CA GLY A 122 8.33 -13.20 -6.19
C GLY A 122 8.22 -11.96 -5.31
N ALA A 123 8.54 -10.78 -5.85
CA ALA A 123 8.49 -9.50 -5.13
C ALA A 123 7.06 -9.06 -4.79
N ALA A 124 6.02 -9.67 -5.40
CA ALA A 124 4.62 -9.42 -5.06
C ALA A 124 4.33 -9.55 -3.56
N ARG A 125 5.04 -10.46 -2.89
CA ARG A 125 4.89 -10.70 -1.44
C ARG A 125 5.38 -9.53 -0.58
N ALA A 126 6.25 -8.67 -1.10
CA ALA A 126 6.74 -7.49 -0.38
C ALA A 126 5.66 -6.41 -0.23
N MET A 127 4.62 -6.40 -1.08
CA MET A 127 3.51 -5.46 -1.01
C MET A 127 2.71 -5.54 0.29
N ARG A 128 2.75 -6.67 1.00
CA ARG A 128 2.13 -6.83 2.34
C ARG A 128 2.74 -5.90 3.41
N PHE A 129 3.90 -5.32 3.15
CA PHE A 129 4.57 -4.41 4.08
C PHE A 129 4.16 -2.94 3.93
N VAL A 130 3.29 -2.61 2.95
CA VAL A 130 2.79 -1.24 2.81
C VAL A 130 1.76 -0.96 3.92
N PRO A 131 2.00 0.06 4.78
CA PRO A 131 1.10 0.35 5.90
C PRO A 131 -0.25 0.88 5.43
N LEU A 132 -1.32 0.51 6.15
CA LEU A 132 -2.69 0.97 5.86
C LEU A 132 -2.82 2.51 5.77
N PRO A 133 -2.21 3.32 6.66
CA PRO A 133 -2.28 4.79 6.56
C PRO A 133 -1.74 5.37 5.25
N VAL A 134 -0.72 4.73 4.66
CA VAL A 134 -0.17 5.14 3.36
C VAL A 134 -1.19 4.88 2.25
N ILE A 135 -1.82 3.69 2.26
CA ILE A 135 -2.85 3.30 1.28
C ILE A 135 -4.07 4.22 1.36
N GLU A 136 -4.56 4.47 2.57
CA GLU A 136 -5.72 5.35 2.78
C GLU A 136 -5.42 6.80 2.39
N GLY A 137 -4.27 7.34 2.81
CA GLY A 137 -3.84 8.69 2.44
C GLY A 137 -3.70 8.86 0.93
N PHE A 138 -3.09 7.89 0.27
CA PHE A 138 -2.97 7.81 -1.17
C PHE A 138 -4.35 7.77 -1.86
N THR A 139 -5.27 6.93 -1.38
CA THR A 139 -6.63 6.82 -1.93
C THR A 139 -7.41 8.12 -1.80
N ILE A 140 -7.28 8.83 -0.68
CA ILE A 140 -7.91 10.14 -0.46
C ILE A 140 -7.32 11.18 -1.43
N GLY A 141 -5.99 11.22 -1.56
CA GLY A 141 -5.32 12.12 -2.49
C GLY A 141 -5.78 11.92 -3.93
N ILE A 142 -5.82 10.65 -4.39
CA ILE A 142 -6.34 10.30 -5.72
C ILE A 142 -7.80 10.71 -5.87
N ALA A 143 -8.65 10.43 -4.90
CA ALA A 143 -10.06 10.80 -4.97
C ALA A 143 -10.23 12.31 -5.13
N ALA A 144 -9.44 13.11 -4.42
CA ALA A 144 -9.44 14.56 -4.56
C ALA A 144 -8.93 15.02 -5.94
N VAL A 145 -7.85 14.43 -6.45
CA VAL A 145 -7.34 14.77 -7.80
C VAL A 145 -8.36 14.45 -8.88
N ILE A 146 -9.00 13.26 -8.83
CA ILE A 146 -10.06 12.89 -9.79
C ILE A 146 -11.21 13.87 -9.71
N ALA A 147 -11.67 14.22 -8.50
CA ALA A 147 -12.74 15.18 -8.33
C ALA A 147 -12.38 16.54 -8.96
N LEU A 148 -11.17 17.06 -8.74
CA LEU A 148 -10.71 18.31 -9.33
C LEU A 148 -10.67 18.24 -10.86
N GLN A 149 -10.18 17.13 -11.42
CA GLN A 149 -10.14 16.89 -12.87
C GLN A 149 -11.54 16.86 -13.54
N GLN A 150 -12.59 16.54 -12.79
CA GLN A 150 -13.95 16.49 -13.33
C GLN A 150 -14.68 17.85 -13.30
N VAL A 151 -14.13 18.87 -12.64
CA VAL A 151 -14.78 20.19 -12.51
C VAL A 151 -15.07 20.82 -13.89
N PRO A 152 -14.16 20.85 -14.87
CA PRO A 152 -14.46 21.40 -16.19
C PRO A 152 -15.64 20.70 -16.87
N SER A 153 -15.65 19.38 -16.92
CA SER A 153 -16.73 18.60 -17.53
C SER A 153 -18.06 18.75 -16.78
N ALA A 154 -18.02 18.88 -15.45
CA ALA A 154 -19.21 19.09 -14.63
C ALA A 154 -19.81 20.49 -14.83
N LEU A 155 -18.97 21.50 -15.06
CA LEU A 155 -19.41 22.88 -15.34
C LEU A 155 -19.73 23.10 -16.82
N GLY A 156 -19.31 22.19 -17.71
CA GLY A 156 -19.52 22.31 -19.16
C GLY A 156 -18.61 23.35 -19.80
N VAL A 157 -17.46 23.65 -19.21
CA VAL A 157 -16.47 24.62 -19.71
C VAL A 157 -15.18 23.93 -20.11
N ALA A 158 -14.47 24.45 -21.08
CA ALA A 158 -13.13 24.01 -21.41
C ALA A 158 -12.15 24.73 -20.49
N ALA A 159 -11.23 23.96 -19.89
CA ALA A 159 -10.10 24.48 -19.13
C ALA A 159 -8.89 23.56 -19.36
N GLU A 160 -7.73 24.13 -19.53
CA GLU A 160 -6.49 23.41 -19.84
C GLU A 160 -5.42 23.74 -18.81
N GLY A 161 -4.52 22.80 -18.56
CA GLY A 161 -3.41 23.00 -17.64
C GLY A 161 -2.88 21.68 -17.06
N GLU A 162 -1.71 21.76 -16.43
CA GLU A 162 -1.02 20.58 -15.89
C GLU A 162 -1.48 20.23 -14.46
N ARG A 163 -1.88 21.23 -13.67
CA ARG A 163 -2.23 21.05 -12.24
C ARG A 163 -3.74 20.98 -12.05
N PRO A 164 -4.29 19.85 -11.61
CA PRO A 164 -5.74 19.66 -11.46
C PRO A 164 -6.46 20.76 -10.66
N ALA A 165 -5.82 21.27 -9.60
CA ALA A 165 -6.39 22.32 -8.77
C ALA A 165 -6.49 23.67 -9.51
N LEU A 166 -5.50 24.02 -10.33
CA LEU A 166 -5.51 25.25 -11.14
C LEU A 166 -6.53 25.15 -12.27
N VAL A 167 -6.59 23.99 -12.94
CA VAL A 167 -7.58 23.72 -13.99
C VAL A 167 -9.02 23.80 -13.43
N ALA A 168 -9.25 23.24 -12.23
CA ALA A 168 -10.55 23.35 -11.57
C ALA A 168 -10.90 24.80 -11.21
N LEU A 169 -9.93 25.59 -10.77
CA LEU A 169 -10.12 27.00 -10.45
C LEU A 169 -10.41 27.83 -11.72
N ASP A 170 -9.64 27.59 -12.79
CA ASP A 170 -9.86 28.23 -14.09
C ASP A 170 -11.25 27.90 -14.65
N ALA A 171 -11.66 26.63 -14.61
CA ALA A 171 -13.00 26.21 -14.99
C ALA A 171 -14.10 26.91 -14.17
N LEU A 172 -13.89 27.07 -12.86
CA LEU A 172 -14.83 27.73 -11.98
C LEU A 172 -14.94 29.25 -12.32
N THR A 173 -13.80 29.90 -12.53
CA THR A 173 -13.79 31.34 -12.89
C THR A 173 -14.40 31.57 -14.26
N GLY A 174 -14.10 30.69 -15.25
CA GLY A 174 -14.73 30.74 -16.57
C GLY A 174 -16.24 30.54 -16.52
N TRP A 175 -16.71 29.58 -15.74
CA TRP A 175 -18.14 29.36 -15.54
C TRP A 175 -18.83 30.54 -14.83
N LEU A 176 -18.20 31.17 -13.84
CA LEU A 176 -18.73 32.33 -13.15
C LEU A 176 -18.87 33.55 -14.08
N ALA A 177 -18.04 33.66 -15.10
CA ALA A 177 -18.11 34.73 -16.11
C ALA A 177 -19.29 34.53 -17.09
N ASP A 178 -19.61 33.26 -17.42
CA ASP A 178 -20.74 32.91 -18.30
C ASP A 178 -21.46 31.65 -17.76
N PRO A 179 -22.36 31.79 -16.79
CA PRO A 179 -22.90 30.64 -16.06
C PRO A 179 -23.96 29.89 -16.86
N ALA A 180 -23.59 28.70 -17.37
CA ALA A 180 -24.50 27.71 -17.93
C ALA A 180 -24.94 26.71 -16.85
N VAL A 181 -26.28 26.60 -16.60
CA VAL A 181 -26.80 25.80 -15.46
C VAL A 181 -27.00 24.31 -15.81
N ALA A 182 -27.15 23.98 -17.09
CA ALA A 182 -27.58 22.64 -17.52
C ALA A 182 -26.55 21.56 -17.18
N ALA A 183 -25.27 21.79 -17.46
CA ALA A 183 -24.22 20.80 -17.18
C ALA A 183 -24.00 20.57 -15.66
N PRO A 184 -23.84 21.61 -14.81
CA PRO A 184 -23.75 21.45 -13.36
C PRO A 184 -24.96 20.74 -12.75
N LEU A 185 -26.16 21.06 -13.21
CA LEU A 185 -27.38 20.43 -12.73
C LEU A 185 -27.38 18.93 -13.01
N ILE A 186 -26.98 18.52 -14.21
CA ILE A 186 -26.87 17.10 -14.57
C ILE A 186 -25.82 16.43 -13.70
N ALA A 187 -24.62 16.99 -13.55
CA ALA A 187 -23.57 16.45 -12.73
C ALA A 187 -24.02 16.25 -11.27
N VAL A 188 -24.69 17.25 -10.69
CA VAL A 188 -25.21 17.18 -9.31
C VAL A 188 -26.32 16.14 -9.20
N LEU A 189 -27.29 16.11 -10.12
CA LEU A 189 -28.40 15.15 -10.09
C LEU A 189 -27.91 13.71 -10.23
N VAL A 190 -26.94 13.46 -11.12
CA VAL A 190 -26.32 12.12 -11.29
C VAL A 190 -25.55 11.73 -10.03
N THR A 191 -24.72 12.65 -9.48
CA THR A 191 -23.97 12.40 -8.24
C THR A 191 -24.91 12.07 -7.09
N ALA A 192 -25.88 12.95 -6.82
CA ALA A 192 -26.85 12.76 -5.74
C ALA A 192 -27.70 11.49 -5.94
N GLY A 193 -28.15 11.24 -7.17
CA GLY A 193 -28.86 10.02 -7.50
C GLY A 193 -28.06 8.76 -7.18
N ILE A 194 -26.80 8.71 -7.56
CA ILE A 194 -25.93 7.56 -7.29
C ILE A 194 -25.66 7.40 -5.78
N LEU A 195 -25.41 8.49 -5.06
CA LEU A 195 -25.12 8.44 -3.63
C LEU A 195 -26.36 8.05 -2.81
N VAL A 196 -27.51 8.67 -3.08
CA VAL A 196 -28.75 8.47 -2.31
C VAL A 196 -29.45 7.16 -2.71
N LEU A 197 -29.75 7.00 -3.98
CA LEU A 197 -30.50 5.82 -4.46
C LEU A 197 -29.64 4.56 -4.45
N GLY A 198 -28.34 4.67 -4.80
CA GLY A 198 -27.43 3.54 -4.75
C GLY A 198 -27.16 3.08 -3.31
N GLY A 199 -27.23 3.96 -2.32
CA GLY A 199 -27.19 3.59 -0.90
C GLY A 199 -28.45 2.86 -0.44
N ARG A 200 -29.64 3.31 -0.92
CA ARG A 200 -30.92 2.73 -0.53
C ARG A 200 -31.27 1.43 -1.28
N TRP A 201 -30.84 1.33 -2.53
CA TRP A 201 -31.11 0.17 -3.39
C TRP A 201 -29.81 -0.37 -4.03
N PRO A 202 -28.93 -1.00 -3.26
CA PRO A 202 -27.61 -1.42 -3.73
C PRO A 202 -27.64 -2.50 -4.82
N ARG A 203 -28.82 -3.13 -5.04
CA ARG A 203 -29.02 -4.12 -6.13
C ARG A 203 -29.38 -3.48 -7.47
N LEU A 204 -29.81 -2.21 -7.49
CA LEU A 204 -30.13 -1.53 -8.73
C LEU A 204 -28.89 -0.89 -9.36
N PRO A 205 -28.76 -0.92 -10.69
CA PRO A 205 -27.67 -0.27 -11.41
C PRO A 205 -27.89 1.24 -11.54
N VAL A 206 -27.98 1.94 -10.40
CA VAL A 206 -28.35 3.35 -10.33
C VAL A 206 -27.47 4.23 -11.21
N ALA A 207 -26.15 3.94 -11.29
CA ALA A 207 -25.23 4.72 -12.11
C ALA A 207 -25.59 4.67 -13.59
N LEU A 208 -25.87 3.48 -14.13
CA LEU A 208 -26.30 3.34 -15.52
C LEU A 208 -27.66 4.02 -15.75
N GLY A 209 -28.61 3.80 -14.83
CA GLY A 209 -29.94 4.42 -14.91
C GLY A 209 -29.87 5.95 -14.91
N ALA A 210 -29.04 6.55 -14.04
CA ALA A 210 -28.84 8.00 -13.96
C ALA A 210 -28.20 8.56 -15.24
N VAL A 211 -27.18 7.88 -15.78
CA VAL A 211 -26.54 8.27 -17.05
C VAL A 211 -27.51 8.14 -18.23
N ALA A 212 -28.25 7.04 -18.31
CA ALA A 212 -29.25 6.86 -19.38
C ALA A 212 -30.38 7.92 -19.29
N ALA A 213 -30.87 8.16 -18.07
CA ALA A 213 -31.91 9.19 -17.85
C ALA A 213 -31.40 10.61 -18.23
N SER A 214 -30.13 10.92 -17.91
CA SER A 214 -29.54 12.22 -18.31
C SER A 214 -29.38 12.34 -19.82
N ALA A 215 -28.99 11.27 -20.52
CA ALA A 215 -28.88 11.26 -21.99
C ALA A 215 -30.25 11.47 -22.66
N VAL A 216 -31.28 10.79 -22.15
CA VAL A 216 -32.67 10.97 -22.63
C VAL A 216 -33.16 12.39 -22.34
N ALA A 217 -32.96 12.89 -21.12
CA ALA A 217 -33.35 14.25 -20.74
C ALA A 217 -32.70 15.32 -21.62
N CYS A 218 -31.40 15.21 -21.89
CA CYS A 218 -30.68 16.13 -22.78
C CYS A 218 -31.24 16.13 -24.20
N ARG A 219 -31.67 14.95 -24.71
CA ARG A 219 -32.25 14.85 -26.04
C ARG A 219 -33.66 15.41 -26.11
N VAL A 220 -34.51 15.09 -25.12
CA VAL A 220 -35.93 15.52 -25.09
C VAL A 220 -36.03 17.00 -24.84
N LEU A 221 -35.19 17.56 -23.95
CA LEU A 221 -35.18 18.99 -23.62
C LEU A 221 -34.35 19.83 -24.59
N GLY A 222 -33.69 19.23 -25.58
CA GLY A 222 -32.87 19.94 -26.56
C GLY A 222 -31.65 20.63 -25.95
N LEU A 223 -31.11 20.11 -24.86
CA LEU A 223 -29.99 20.75 -24.17
C LEU A 223 -28.70 20.65 -25.00
N ASP A 224 -28.08 21.79 -25.26
CA ASP A 224 -26.78 21.85 -25.93
C ASP A 224 -25.66 21.70 -24.90
N ILE A 225 -25.26 20.45 -24.66
CA ILE A 225 -24.25 20.08 -23.69
C ILE A 225 -23.25 19.13 -24.39
N ALA A 226 -21.98 19.27 -24.03
CA ALA A 226 -20.90 18.39 -24.53
C ALA A 226 -21.22 16.93 -24.25
N ARG A 227 -21.07 16.07 -25.27
CA ARG A 227 -21.38 14.64 -25.29
C ARG A 227 -20.12 13.84 -25.63
N ILE A 228 -20.14 12.53 -25.38
CA ILE A 228 -19.05 11.63 -25.76
C ILE A 228 -18.75 11.72 -27.26
N GLY A 229 -19.79 11.84 -28.09
CA GLY A 229 -19.63 11.84 -29.54
C GLY A 229 -19.40 10.42 -30.11
N ALA A 230 -19.00 10.36 -31.37
CA ALA A 230 -18.78 9.08 -32.06
C ALA A 230 -17.66 8.28 -31.38
N LEU A 231 -17.96 7.07 -30.97
CA LEU A 231 -16.96 6.12 -30.49
C LEU A 231 -16.18 5.58 -31.69
N PRO A 232 -14.84 5.65 -31.70
CA PRO A 232 -14.06 4.85 -32.65
C PRO A 232 -14.35 3.36 -32.45
N SER A 233 -14.06 2.53 -33.46
CA SER A 233 -14.22 1.09 -33.34
C SER A 233 -13.57 0.58 -32.05
N PRO A 234 -14.31 -0.13 -31.17
CA PRO A 234 -13.83 -0.48 -29.82
C PRO A 234 -12.65 -1.45 -29.81
N LEU A 235 -12.38 -2.08 -30.92
CA LEU A 235 -11.20 -2.93 -31.13
C LEU A 235 -10.63 -2.53 -32.50
N GLY A 236 -9.70 -1.58 -32.51
CA GLY A 236 -8.89 -1.28 -33.69
C GLY A 236 -8.06 -2.50 -34.09
N ALA A 237 -7.50 -2.48 -35.31
CA ALA A 237 -6.51 -3.48 -35.66
C ALA A 237 -5.34 -3.39 -34.66
N PRO A 238 -4.86 -4.54 -34.15
CA PRO A 238 -3.75 -4.51 -33.20
C PRO A 238 -2.50 -3.90 -33.85
N GLY A 239 -1.92 -2.94 -33.18
CA GLY A 239 -0.72 -2.23 -33.65
C GLY A 239 0.21 -1.92 -32.50
N LEU A 240 1.51 -1.78 -32.81
CA LEU A 240 2.48 -1.28 -31.83
C LEU A 240 2.33 0.23 -31.70
N PRO A 241 2.57 0.80 -30.51
CA PRO A 241 2.64 2.25 -30.33
C PRO A 241 3.69 2.86 -31.26
N ASP A 242 3.35 3.98 -31.90
CA ASP A 242 4.29 4.71 -32.76
C ASP A 242 5.20 5.58 -31.89
N ILE A 243 6.28 4.95 -31.39
CA ILE A 243 7.29 5.61 -30.55
C ILE A 243 8.68 5.15 -30.99
N GLY A 244 9.60 6.10 -31.09
CA GLY A 244 11.00 5.82 -31.35
C GLY A 244 11.63 5.00 -30.21
N VAL A 245 12.44 4.00 -30.57
CA VAL A 245 13.14 3.15 -29.57
C VAL A 245 14.05 4.01 -28.66
N GLY A 246 14.51 5.17 -29.12
CA GLY A 246 15.31 6.12 -28.33
C GLY A 246 14.56 6.78 -27.19
N ASP A 247 13.22 6.90 -27.29
CA ASP A 247 12.40 7.60 -26.30
C ASP A 247 12.00 6.69 -25.12
N LEU A 248 12.19 5.37 -25.25
CA LEU A 248 11.80 4.39 -24.24
C LEU A 248 12.49 4.60 -22.88
N SER A 249 13.74 5.09 -22.90
CA SER A 249 14.47 5.37 -21.65
C SER A 249 13.85 6.52 -20.85
N GLY A 250 13.31 7.54 -21.52
CA GLY A 250 12.61 8.68 -20.91
C GLY A 250 11.26 8.26 -20.29
N LEU A 251 10.62 7.21 -20.82
CA LEU A 251 9.34 6.70 -20.32
C LEU A 251 9.46 5.73 -19.12
N LEU A 252 10.68 5.30 -18.78
CA LEU A 252 10.91 4.31 -17.72
C LEU A 252 10.41 4.75 -16.33
N PRO A 253 10.62 6.02 -15.88
CA PRO A 253 10.06 6.47 -14.60
C PRO A 253 8.53 6.40 -14.58
N ALA A 254 7.87 6.82 -15.65
CA ALA A 254 6.42 6.73 -15.80
C ALA A 254 5.94 5.26 -15.82
N ALA A 255 6.65 4.37 -16.50
CA ALA A 255 6.34 2.95 -16.53
C ALA A 255 6.50 2.28 -15.16
N LEU A 256 7.52 2.66 -14.39
CA LEU A 256 7.69 2.22 -13.00
C LEU A 256 6.53 2.69 -12.11
N ALA A 257 6.09 3.94 -12.30
CA ALA A 257 4.94 4.49 -11.60
C ALA A 257 3.66 3.71 -11.87
N VAL A 258 3.36 3.47 -13.15
CA VAL A 258 2.20 2.68 -13.59
C VAL A 258 2.28 1.24 -13.10
N ALA A 259 3.46 0.60 -13.16
CA ALA A 259 3.65 -0.75 -12.66
C ALA A 259 3.47 -0.86 -11.13
N ALA A 260 4.04 0.08 -10.39
CA ALA A 260 3.89 0.11 -8.93
C ALA A 260 2.42 0.29 -8.53
N LEU A 261 1.71 1.21 -9.19
CA LEU A 261 0.29 1.45 -8.96
C LEU A 261 -0.55 0.21 -9.32
N ALA A 262 -0.31 -0.38 -10.48
CA ALA A 262 -1.03 -1.57 -10.93
C ALA A 262 -0.79 -2.75 -9.96
N ALA A 263 0.43 -2.93 -9.47
CA ALA A 263 0.75 -3.94 -8.47
C ALA A 263 0.00 -3.70 -7.15
N LEU A 264 0.08 -2.46 -6.61
CA LEU A 264 -0.59 -2.07 -5.36
C LEU A 264 -2.11 -2.29 -5.44
N GLU A 265 -2.77 -1.67 -6.42
CA GLU A 265 -4.22 -1.75 -6.57
C GLU A 265 -4.70 -3.19 -6.80
N SER A 266 -3.99 -3.95 -7.63
CA SER A 266 -4.41 -5.33 -7.96
C SER A 266 -4.26 -6.26 -6.76
N LEU A 267 -3.16 -6.21 -6.03
CA LEU A 267 -2.95 -7.05 -4.84
C LEU A 267 -3.88 -6.64 -3.70
N LEU A 268 -4.13 -5.33 -3.53
CA LEU A 268 -5.10 -4.85 -2.55
C LEU A 268 -6.52 -5.31 -2.91
N SER A 269 -6.93 -5.15 -4.18
CA SER A 269 -8.23 -5.61 -4.69
C SER A 269 -8.41 -7.12 -4.50
N ALA A 270 -7.37 -7.92 -4.76
CA ALA A 270 -7.38 -9.36 -4.56
C ALA A 270 -7.53 -9.73 -3.07
N SER A 271 -6.83 -9.00 -2.19
CA SER A 271 -6.92 -9.20 -0.74
C SER A 271 -8.32 -8.86 -0.19
N VAL A 272 -8.94 -7.79 -0.69
CA VAL A 272 -10.33 -7.43 -0.36
C VAL A 272 -11.31 -8.50 -0.87
N ALA A 273 -11.09 -9.02 -2.08
CA ALA A 273 -11.90 -10.10 -2.63
C ALA A 273 -11.82 -11.37 -1.77
N ASP A 274 -10.63 -11.73 -1.31
CA ASP A 274 -10.41 -12.88 -0.41
C ASP A 274 -11.12 -12.70 0.93
N ALA A 275 -11.12 -11.48 1.48
CA ALA A 275 -11.82 -11.18 2.73
C ALA A 275 -13.36 -11.25 2.58
N MET A 276 -13.90 -11.00 1.38
CA MET A 276 -15.33 -10.99 1.09
C MET A 276 -15.86 -12.34 0.57
N SER A 277 -14.98 -13.25 0.15
CA SER A 277 -15.36 -14.53 -0.47
C SER A 277 -14.91 -15.72 0.37
N VAL A 278 -15.75 -16.77 0.39
CA VAL A 278 -15.38 -18.06 0.98
C VAL A 278 -14.80 -18.93 -0.14
N GLY A 279 -13.48 -19.07 -0.19
CA GLY A 279 -12.85 -19.86 -1.25
C GLY A 279 -11.33 -19.89 -1.19
N ARG A 280 -10.72 -20.22 -2.32
CA ARG A 280 -9.26 -20.19 -2.49
C ARG A 280 -8.76 -18.73 -2.44
N ARG A 281 -7.72 -18.48 -1.66
CA ARG A 281 -7.02 -17.20 -1.66
C ARG A 281 -6.32 -16.99 -3.02
N HIS A 282 -6.15 -15.72 -3.39
CA HIS A 282 -5.43 -15.36 -4.59
C HIS A 282 -3.94 -15.74 -4.50
N ASP A 283 -3.32 -15.93 -5.65
CA ASP A 283 -1.88 -16.10 -5.79
C ASP A 283 -1.28 -14.74 -6.23
N PRO A 284 -0.49 -14.06 -5.35
CA PRO A 284 -0.01 -12.71 -5.64
C PRO A 284 0.91 -12.64 -6.88
N ASP A 285 1.78 -13.63 -7.05
CA ASP A 285 2.73 -13.64 -8.17
C ASP A 285 1.99 -13.87 -9.50
N ARG A 286 1.01 -14.76 -9.52
CA ARG A 286 0.12 -14.96 -10.70
C ARG A 286 -0.76 -13.74 -10.96
N GLU A 287 -1.20 -13.05 -9.91
CA GLU A 287 -2.00 -11.84 -10.09
C GLU A 287 -1.20 -10.78 -10.85
N LEU A 288 0.04 -10.51 -10.42
CA LEU A 288 0.91 -9.59 -11.13
C LEU A 288 1.25 -10.06 -12.54
N ALA A 289 1.41 -11.36 -12.77
CA ALA A 289 1.63 -11.90 -14.11
C ALA A 289 0.43 -11.63 -15.04
N GLY A 290 -0.80 -11.86 -14.56
CA GLY A 290 -2.01 -11.56 -15.30
C GLY A 290 -2.19 -10.09 -15.60
N GLN A 291 -1.92 -9.21 -14.63
CA GLN A 291 -1.94 -7.77 -14.83
C GLN A 291 -0.82 -7.29 -15.78
N GLY A 292 0.36 -7.90 -15.71
CA GLY A 292 1.47 -7.63 -16.62
C GLY A 292 1.10 -7.96 -18.08
N LEU A 293 0.56 -9.17 -18.32
CA LEU A 293 0.08 -9.56 -19.64
C LEU A 293 -1.06 -8.65 -20.13
N ALA A 294 -2.00 -8.29 -19.26
CA ALA A 294 -3.08 -7.39 -19.59
C ALA A 294 -2.55 -6.02 -20.04
N ASN A 295 -1.55 -5.46 -19.33
CA ASN A 295 -0.94 -4.18 -19.67
C ASN A 295 -0.02 -4.21 -20.90
N ILE A 296 0.43 -5.38 -21.33
CA ILE A 296 1.12 -5.55 -22.63
C ILE A 296 0.11 -5.63 -23.77
N VAL A 297 -0.98 -6.39 -23.59
CA VAL A 297 -1.93 -6.67 -24.67
C VAL A 297 -2.89 -5.51 -24.91
N THR A 298 -3.34 -4.83 -23.86
CA THR A 298 -4.34 -3.75 -23.94
C THR A 298 -3.90 -2.58 -24.82
N PRO A 299 -2.66 -2.05 -24.72
CA PRO A 299 -2.18 -1.00 -25.58
C PRO A 299 -2.13 -1.36 -27.08
N LEU A 300 -1.95 -2.64 -27.42
CA LEU A 300 -1.99 -3.08 -28.82
C LEU A 300 -3.34 -2.80 -29.50
N PHE A 301 -4.42 -2.71 -28.74
CA PHE A 301 -5.76 -2.37 -29.20
C PHE A 301 -6.15 -0.92 -28.91
N GLY A 302 -5.18 -0.06 -28.54
CA GLY A 302 -5.42 1.35 -28.22
C GLY A 302 -6.07 1.59 -26.85
N GLY A 303 -6.06 0.61 -25.95
CA GLY A 303 -6.56 0.76 -24.59
C GLY A 303 -5.51 1.35 -23.64
N VAL A 304 -5.97 2.06 -22.62
CA VAL A 304 -5.12 2.61 -21.56
C VAL A 304 -4.64 1.52 -20.61
N PRO A 305 -3.52 1.71 -19.91
CA PRO A 305 -3.09 0.83 -18.81
C PRO A 305 -4.21 0.58 -17.81
N ALA A 306 -4.25 -0.65 -17.32
CA ALA A 306 -5.33 -1.16 -16.48
C ALA A 306 -4.81 -1.81 -15.20
N THR A 307 -5.68 -1.88 -14.20
CA THR A 307 -5.45 -2.59 -12.96
C THR A 307 -6.76 -3.19 -12.46
N ALA A 308 -6.70 -3.99 -11.41
CA ALA A 308 -7.91 -4.50 -10.78
C ALA A 308 -8.59 -3.43 -9.91
N ALA A 309 -9.88 -3.30 -10.05
CA ALA A 309 -10.66 -2.30 -9.33
C ALA A 309 -11.39 -2.90 -8.13
N ILE A 310 -11.09 -2.41 -6.92
CA ILE A 310 -11.70 -2.87 -5.66
C ILE A 310 -13.24 -2.79 -5.73
N ALA A 311 -13.78 -1.64 -6.17
CA ALA A 311 -15.23 -1.43 -6.22
C ALA A 311 -15.95 -2.40 -7.17
N ARG A 312 -15.40 -2.64 -8.36
CA ARG A 312 -15.96 -3.60 -9.33
C ARG A 312 -15.85 -5.04 -8.83
N THR A 313 -14.71 -5.39 -8.23
CA THR A 313 -14.47 -6.69 -7.61
C THR A 313 -15.44 -6.94 -6.46
N ALA A 314 -15.68 -5.96 -5.60
CA ALA A 314 -16.66 -6.07 -4.52
C ALA A 314 -18.10 -6.27 -5.04
N VAL A 315 -18.49 -5.58 -6.12
CA VAL A 315 -19.79 -5.81 -6.78
C VAL A 315 -19.86 -7.23 -7.33
N ASN A 316 -18.81 -7.74 -7.96
CA ASN A 316 -18.75 -9.08 -8.51
C ASN A 316 -18.97 -10.15 -7.44
N VAL A 317 -18.23 -10.05 -6.32
CA VAL A 317 -18.37 -10.97 -5.18
C VAL A 317 -19.77 -10.90 -4.57
N ARG A 318 -20.30 -9.68 -4.33
CA ARG A 318 -21.67 -9.51 -3.78
C ARG A 318 -22.76 -10.00 -4.71
N ALA A 319 -22.54 -9.95 -6.03
CA ALA A 319 -23.45 -10.50 -7.02
C ALA A 319 -23.41 -12.03 -7.11
N GLY A 320 -22.49 -12.67 -6.39
CA GLY A 320 -22.40 -14.13 -6.28
C GLY A 320 -21.39 -14.78 -7.21
N ALA A 321 -20.41 -14.03 -7.72
CA ALA A 321 -19.31 -14.57 -8.52
C ALA A 321 -18.51 -15.64 -7.74
N ARG A 322 -18.20 -16.76 -8.42
CA ARG A 322 -17.48 -17.89 -7.85
C ARG A 322 -16.26 -18.30 -8.67
N SER A 323 -16.19 -17.86 -9.90
CA SER A 323 -15.10 -18.19 -10.81
C SER A 323 -14.75 -17.02 -11.73
N ARG A 324 -13.67 -17.19 -12.49
CA ARG A 324 -13.19 -16.26 -13.51
C ARG A 324 -14.21 -15.97 -14.60
N LEU A 325 -15.20 -16.86 -14.78
CA LEU A 325 -16.27 -16.71 -15.78
C LEU A 325 -17.05 -15.40 -15.57
N ALA A 326 -17.23 -14.94 -14.32
CA ALA A 326 -17.91 -13.69 -14.05
C ALA A 326 -17.16 -12.48 -14.66
N ALA A 327 -15.83 -12.41 -14.47
CA ALA A 327 -15.01 -11.34 -15.05
C ALA A 327 -14.92 -11.42 -16.59
N VAL A 328 -14.86 -12.63 -17.16
CA VAL A 328 -14.94 -12.83 -18.61
C VAL A 328 -16.29 -12.38 -19.14
N THR A 329 -17.39 -12.77 -18.50
CA THR A 329 -18.75 -12.35 -18.87
C THR A 329 -18.91 -10.83 -18.83
N HIS A 330 -18.36 -10.18 -17.80
CA HIS A 330 -18.32 -8.71 -17.70
C HIS A 330 -17.69 -8.09 -18.96
N SER A 331 -16.51 -8.54 -19.35
CA SER A 331 -15.77 -7.98 -20.49
C SER A 331 -16.47 -8.29 -21.83
N VAL A 332 -17.03 -9.49 -21.99
CA VAL A 332 -17.83 -9.84 -23.17
C VAL A 332 -19.10 -9.00 -23.26
N ALA A 333 -19.77 -8.75 -22.13
CA ALA A 333 -20.95 -7.88 -22.11
C ALA A 333 -20.60 -6.43 -22.53
N LEU A 334 -19.48 -5.90 -22.07
CA LEU A 334 -18.97 -4.58 -22.50
C LEU A 334 -18.65 -4.57 -24.00
N LEU A 335 -18.07 -5.64 -24.54
CA LEU A 335 -17.81 -5.78 -25.97
C LEU A 335 -19.12 -5.77 -26.78
N VAL A 336 -20.14 -6.50 -26.33
CA VAL A 336 -21.47 -6.51 -26.98
C VAL A 336 -22.09 -5.11 -26.98
N VAL A 337 -21.99 -4.37 -25.87
CA VAL A 337 -22.45 -2.97 -25.78
C VAL A 337 -21.67 -2.07 -26.72
N ALA A 338 -20.35 -2.24 -26.78
CA ALA A 338 -19.47 -1.44 -27.64
C ALA A 338 -19.78 -1.62 -29.15
N LEU A 339 -20.08 -2.86 -29.56
CA LEU A 339 -20.42 -3.16 -30.96
C LEU A 339 -21.88 -2.85 -31.32
N GLY A 340 -22.81 -3.09 -30.38
CA GLY A 340 -24.25 -3.01 -30.69
C GLY A 340 -24.92 -1.71 -30.25
N ALA A 341 -24.36 -0.98 -29.28
CA ALA A 341 -24.97 0.19 -28.66
C ALA A 341 -24.11 1.48 -28.72
N ALA A 342 -23.08 1.49 -29.59
CA ALA A 342 -22.14 2.63 -29.69
C ALA A 342 -22.85 3.97 -29.94
N GLN A 343 -23.91 4.00 -30.74
CA GLN A 343 -24.70 5.21 -30.98
C GLN A 343 -25.44 5.72 -29.72
N LEU A 344 -25.90 4.83 -28.84
CA LEU A 344 -26.53 5.22 -27.59
C LEU A 344 -25.48 5.80 -26.61
N VAL A 345 -24.31 5.21 -26.59
CA VAL A 345 -23.17 5.70 -25.78
C VAL A 345 -22.72 7.09 -26.24
N ALA A 346 -22.74 7.35 -27.56
CA ALA A 346 -22.36 8.65 -28.12
C ALA A 346 -23.22 9.82 -27.61
N TRP A 347 -24.45 9.57 -27.18
CA TRP A 347 -25.36 10.61 -26.66
C TRP A 347 -25.15 10.94 -25.18
N ILE A 348 -24.34 10.20 -24.47
CA ILE A 348 -24.11 10.41 -23.04
C ILE A 348 -23.42 11.78 -22.83
N PRO A 349 -23.98 12.66 -21.95
CA PRO A 349 -23.36 13.94 -21.61
C PRO A 349 -22.07 13.75 -20.79
N LEU A 350 -21.04 14.54 -21.06
CA LEU A 350 -19.80 14.51 -20.27
C LEU A 350 -20.05 14.90 -18.81
N ALA A 351 -20.96 15.84 -18.56
CA ALA A 351 -21.39 16.23 -17.22
C ALA A 351 -22.00 15.05 -16.43
N ALA A 352 -22.70 14.11 -17.08
CA ALA A 352 -23.21 12.91 -16.41
C ALA A 352 -22.07 11.97 -15.99
N LEU A 353 -21.04 11.82 -16.82
CA LEU A 353 -19.86 11.02 -16.47
C LEU A 353 -19.04 11.67 -15.34
N ALA A 354 -18.91 13.01 -15.35
CA ALA A 354 -18.34 13.75 -14.23
C ALA A 354 -19.11 13.47 -12.92
N GLY A 355 -20.45 13.47 -12.98
CA GLY A 355 -21.29 13.09 -11.83
C GLY A 355 -21.06 11.66 -11.35
N VAL A 356 -20.85 10.69 -12.24
CA VAL A 356 -20.48 9.32 -11.88
C VAL A 356 -19.12 9.30 -11.17
N LEU A 357 -18.13 10.06 -11.65
CA LEU A 357 -16.81 10.12 -11.04
C LEU A 357 -16.83 10.83 -9.68
N PHE A 358 -17.59 11.90 -9.51
CA PHE A 358 -17.79 12.51 -8.18
C PHE A 358 -18.42 11.54 -7.18
N ALA A 359 -19.44 10.78 -7.57
CA ALA A 359 -20.01 9.75 -6.71
C ALA A 359 -19.02 8.63 -6.38
N THR A 360 -18.15 8.29 -7.33
CA THR A 360 -17.11 7.27 -7.15
C THR A 360 -16.04 7.76 -6.18
N THR A 361 -15.52 8.98 -6.35
CA THR A 361 -14.50 9.57 -5.46
C THR A 361 -15.02 9.72 -4.04
N ALA A 362 -16.28 10.12 -3.85
CA ALA A 362 -16.91 10.16 -2.53
C ALA A 362 -16.96 8.78 -1.84
N ARG A 363 -17.10 7.69 -2.61
CA ARG A 363 -17.11 6.31 -2.08
C ARG A 363 -15.72 5.70 -1.92
N MET A 364 -14.69 6.29 -2.51
CA MET A 364 -13.29 5.84 -2.33
C MET A 364 -12.78 6.15 -0.93
N VAL A 365 -13.28 7.20 -0.29
CA VAL A 365 -12.87 7.63 1.04
C VAL A 365 -13.61 6.83 2.10
N ASP A 366 -12.90 5.96 2.83
CA ASP A 366 -13.45 5.29 4.03
C ASP A 366 -13.41 6.22 5.24
N VAL A 367 -14.48 6.99 5.40
CA VAL A 367 -14.62 7.95 6.51
C VAL A 367 -14.52 7.26 7.88
N SER A 368 -14.92 5.98 7.98
CA SER A 368 -14.87 5.24 9.25
C SER A 368 -13.43 4.92 9.63
N SER A 369 -12.63 4.44 8.68
CA SER A 369 -11.20 4.17 8.84
C SER A 369 -10.42 5.45 9.19
N VAL A 370 -10.64 6.51 8.43
CA VAL A 370 -10.02 7.84 8.68
C VAL A 370 -10.34 8.34 10.08
N ARG A 371 -11.61 8.31 10.49
CA ARG A 371 -12.03 8.77 11.83
C ARG A 371 -11.42 7.92 12.93
N ALA A 372 -11.29 6.61 12.74
CA ALA A 372 -10.66 5.72 13.69
C ALA A 372 -9.17 6.06 13.87
N MET A 373 -8.42 6.29 12.77
CA MET A 373 -7.02 6.70 12.83
C MET A 373 -6.84 8.03 13.57
N TRP A 374 -7.65 9.06 13.24
CA TRP A 374 -7.59 10.36 13.92
C TRP A 374 -7.83 10.29 15.43
N ARG A 375 -8.68 9.35 15.90
CA ARG A 375 -9.04 9.22 17.30
C ARG A 375 -8.09 8.32 18.10
N ALA A 376 -7.64 7.24 17.50
CA ALA A 376 -6.93 6.17 18.21
C ALA A 376 -5.43 6.08 17.88
N ALA A 377 -5.01 6.58 16.71
CA ALA A 377 -3.65 6.44 16.20
C ALA A 377 -3.15 7.75 15.54
N PRO A 378 -2.83 8.81 16.31
CA PRO A 378 -2.45 10.09 15.74
C PRO A 378 -1.18 10.04 14.88
N ALA A 379 -0.29 9.10 15.14
CA ALA A 379 0.88 8.86 14.30
C ALA A 379 0.49 8.35 12.90
N ASP A 380 -0.44 7.42 12.82
CA ASP A 380 -0.97 6.89 11.57
C ASP A 380 -1.79 7.96 10.83
N ALA A 381 -2.55 8.78 11.56
CA ALA A 381 -3.25 9.94 10.99
C ALA A 381 -2.28 10.96 10.36
N ALA A 382 -1.10 11.17 10.95
CA ALA A 382 -0.07 12.01 10.37
C ALA A 382 0.50 11.42 9.07
N VAL A 383 0.76 10.10 9.02
CA VAL A 383 1.18 9.40 7.78
C VAL A 383 0.13 9.57 6.70
N LEU A 384 -1.14 9.32 7.03
CA LEU A 384 -2.27 9.49 6.12
C LEU A 384 -2.34 10.92 5.57
N ALA A 385 -2.30 11.93 6.44
CA ALA A 385 -2.39 13.34 6.04
C ALA A 385 -1.22 13.77 5.13
N VAL A 386 0.02 13.35 5.49
CA VAL A 386 1.22 13.64 4.68
C VAL A 386 1.12 12.97 3.32
N THR A 387 0.71 11.69 3.26
CA THR A 387 0.56 10.96 2.00
C THR A 387 -0.52 11.59 1.12
N ALA A 388 -1.68 11.95 1.69
CA ALA A 388 -2.76 12.60 0.94
C ALA A 388 -2.34 13.97 0.40
N ALA A 389 -1.67 14.79 1.21
CA ALA A 389 -1.17 16.10 0.80
C ALA A 389 -0.09 15.98 -0.30
N ALA A 390 0.83 15.04 -0.13
CA ALA A 390 1.86 14.76 -1.14
C ALA A 390 1.25 14.28 -2.47
N THR A 391 0.20 13.45 -2.44
CA THR A 391 -0.51 12.98 -3.64
C THR A 391 -1.20 14.14 -4.39
N LEU A 392 -1.69 15.15 -3.67
CA LEU A 392 -2.28 16.34 -4.27
C LEU A 392 -1.26 17.32 -4.85
N ALA A 393 -0.09 17.43 -4.22
CA ALA A 393 0.89 18.46 -4.53
C ALA A 393 2.00 17.99 -5.48
N LEU A 394 2.31 16.70 -5.46
CA LEU A 394 3.41 16.08 -6.19
C LEU A 394 2.88 14.98 -7.13
N ASP A 395 3.80 14.19 -7.67
CA ASP A 395 3.43 12.98 -8.39
C ASP A 395 3.12 11.81 -7.43
N LEU A 396 2.41 10.82 -7.95
CA LEU A 396 1.88 9.69 -7.23
C LEU A 396 2.97 8.81 -6.58
N VAL A 397 4.06 8.56 -7.29
CA VAL A 397 5.16 7.68 -6.83
C VAL A 397 5.89 8.34 -5.68
N THR A 398 6.23 9.62 -5.85
CA THR A 398 6.88 10.42 -4.81
C THR A 398 6.01 10.50 -3.56
N ALA A 399 4.68 10.65 -3.70
CA ALA A 399 3.76 10.68 -2.57
C ALA A 399 3.77 9.37 -1.76
N VAL A 400 3.73 8.22 -2.44
CA VAL A 400 3.80 6.91 -1.77
C VAL A 400 5.16 6.70 -1.10
N LEU A 401 6.25 7.09 -1.75
CA LEU A 401 7.60 6.98 -1.17
C LEU A 401 7.76 7.87 0.08
N ILE A 402 7.24 9.11 0.04
CA ILE A 402 7.20 10.00 1.21
C ILE A 402 6.37 9.37 2.33
N GLY A 403 5.16 8.91 2.02
CA GLY A 403 4.28 8.26 2.99
C GLY A 403 4.91 7.04 3.65
N LEU A 404 5.53 6.17 2.84
CA LEU A 404 6.26 5.01 3.32
C LEU A 404 7.47 5.40 4.17
N GLY A 405 8.26 6.39 3.74
CA GLY A 405 9.40 6.90 4.49
C GLY A 405 8.98 7.44 5.87
N VAL A 406 7.91 8.23 5.93
CA VAL A 406 7.35 8.75 7.19
C VAL A 406 6.85 7.61 8.07
N ALA A 407 6.12 6.63 7.51
CA ALA A 407 5.64 5.47 8.25
C ALA A 407 6.79 4.64 8.84
N VAL A 408 7.86 4.40 8.08
CA VAL A 408 9.05 3.69 8.55
C VAL A 408 9.74 4.45 9.69
N VAL A 409 9.92 5.78 9.57
CA VAL A 409 10.51 6.60 10.64
C VAL A 409 9.67 6.55 11.91
N ILE A 410 8.34 6.64 11.79
CA ILE A 410 7.43 6.54 12.94
C ILE A 410 7.50 5.15 13.58
N ALA A 411 7.50 4.09 12.78
CA ALA A 411 7.61 2.71 13.27
C ALA A 411 8.95 2.47 13.99
N LEU A 412 10.06 2.94 13.41
CA LEU A 412 11.37 2.85 14.05
C LEU A 412 11.43 3.61 15.38
N ARG A 413 10.85 4.82 15.43
CA ARG A 413 10.76 5.59 16.69
C ARG A 413 9.89 4.89 17.74
N ALA A 414 8.77 4.29 17.34
CA ALA A 414 7.91 3.54 18.23
C ALA A 414 8.64 2.31 18.78
N TYR A 415 9.37 1.59 17.92
CA TYR A 415 10.16 0.43 18.30
C TYR A 415 11.34 0.79 19.22
N ALA A 416 12.00 1.94 18.95
CA ALA A 416 13.07 2.46 19.82
C ALA A 416 12.59 2.83 21.23
N ARG A 417 11.34 3.27 21.39
CA ARG A 417 10.75 3.61 22.69
C ARG A 417 10.45 2.39 23.56
N ILE A 418 10.42 1.19 23.00
CA ILE A 418 10.25 -0.07 23.74
C ILE A 418 11.56 -0.44 24.46
N SER A 419 12.71 0.01 23.92
CA SER A 419 14.00 -0.20 24.54
C SER A 419 14.09 0.56 25.86
N LYS A 420 14.33 -0.15 26.92
CA LYS A 420 14.51 0.40 28.26
C LYS A 420 15.67 -0.28 28.96
N VAL A 421 16.43 0.52 29.69
CA VAL A 421 17.42 0.05 30.65
C VAL A 421 16.95 0.51 32.02
N GLU A 422 16.59 -0.43 32.87
CA GLU A 422 16.06 -0.15 34.20
C GLU A 422 16.97 -0.73 35.28
N GLU A 423 17.28 0.08 36.30
CA GLU A 423 17.90 -0.42 37.52
C GLU A 423 16.86 -1.25 38.28
N LEU A 424 17.24 -2.49 38.59
CA LEU A 424 16.37 -3.40 39.36
C LEU A 424 16.98 -3.70 40.70
N PRO A 425 16.12 -3.79 41.76
CA PRO A 425 16.59 -4.33 43.04
C PRO A 425 17.09 -5.76 42.84
N LEU A 426 18.15 -6.10 43.54
CA LEU A 426 18.69 -7.44 43.56
C LEU A 426 17.76 -8.35 44.39
N ASP A 427 17.51 -9.55 43.90
CA ASP A 427 16.87 -10.59 44.71
C ASP A 427 17.93 -11.22 45.63
N THR A 428 17.94 -10.76 46.84
CA THR A 428 18.90 -11.16 47.88
C THR A 428 18.23 -11.97 49.00
N THR A 429 17.05 -12.57 48.75
CA THR A 429 16.26 -13.29 49.76
C THR A 429 17.02 -14.48 50.37
N ASP A 430 17.92 -15.11 49.61
CA ASP A 430 18.71 -16.25 50.06
C ASP A 430 20.03 -15.85 50.78
N HIS A 431 20.28 -14.55 50.96
CA HIS A 431 21.49 -14.03 51.57
C HIS A 431 21.27 -13.55 52.99
N GLY A 432 22.30 -13.64 53.84
CA GLY A 432 22.26 -13.12 55.20
C GLY A 432 22.23 -11.59 55.28
N ASP A 433 21.78 -11.03 56.39
CA ASP A 433 21.59 -9.57 56.53
C ASP A 433 22.86 -8.75 56.25
N GLU A 434 24.05 -9.24 56.62
CA GLU A 434 25.33 -8.59 56.31
C GLU A 434 25.65 -8.62 54.80
N GLU A 435 25.37 -9.73 54.15
CA GLU A 435 25.58 -9.91 52.71
C GLU A 435 24.61 -9.06 51.89
N ARG A 436 23.35 -8.95 52.32
CA ARG A 436 22.37 -8.03 51.73
C ARG A 436 22.84 -6.60 51.79
N ALA A 437 23.31 -6.16 52.95
CA ALA A 437 23.83 -4.80 53.14
C ALA A 437 25.04 -4.47 52.23
N LEU A 438 25.89 -5.46 51.95
CA LEU A 438 27.01 -5.34 51.01
C LEU A 438 26.51 -5.27 49.56
N LEU A 439 25.60 -6.16 49.18
CA LEU A 439 25.04 -6.22 47.84
C LEU A 439 24.26 -4.95 47.50
N ASP A 440 23.36 -4.50 48.37
CA ASP A 440 22.54 -3.31 48.16
C ASP A 440 23.37 -2.02 48.03
N ARG A 441 24.55 -1.99 48.64
CA ARG A 441 25.42 -0.81 48.62
C ARG A 441 26.39 -0.80 47.45
N HIS A 442 26.93 -1.94 47.05
CA HIS A 442 28.07 -2.05 46.15
C HIS A 442 27.78 -2.73 44.83
N VAL A 443 26.58 -3.30 44.65
CA VAL A 443 26.16 -3.98 43.40
C VAL A 443 24.92 -3.32 42.83
N ILE A 444 24.93 -3.05 41.54
CA ILE A 444 23.76 -2.57 40.80
C ILE A 444 23.46 -3.53 39.67
N ALA A 445 22.19 -3.87 39.48
CA ALA A 445 21.74 -4.66 38.32
C ALA A 445 20.92 -3.80 37.35
N TYR A 446 21.30 -3.83 36.09
CA TYR A 446 20.57 -3.21 35.00
C TYR A 446 19.94 -4.28 34.13
N ARG A 447 18.62 -4.17 33.93
CA ARG A 447 17.89 -5.01 32.98
C ARG A 447 17.76 -4.29 31.66
N PHE A 448 18.12 -4.98 30.59
CA PHE A 448 17.92 -4.52 29.22
C PHE A 448 16.65 -5.16 28.70
N ASP A 449 15.59 -4.36 28.52
CA ASP A 449 14.31 -4.78 27.97
C ASP A 449 14.14 -4.27 26.53
N GLY A 450 13.72 -5.14 25.64
CA GLY A 450 13.44 -4.79 24.25
C GLY A 450 14.68 -4.81 23.33
N PRO A 451 14.65 -4.08 22.22
CA PRO A 451 15.72 -4.09 21.22
C PRO A 451 16.83 -3.09 21.58
N LEU A 452 18.07 -3.47 21.41
CA LEU A 452 19.23 -2.57 21.49
C LEU A 452 19.82 -2.39 20.08
N PHE A 453 19.52 -1.27 19.44
CA PHE A 453 19.88 -0.98 18.05
C PHE A 453 20.12 0.51 17.82
N PHE A 454 20.58 0.88 16.60
CA PHE A 454 21.03 2.24 16.28
C PHE A 454 20.03 3.37 16.65
N ALA A 455 18.72 3.13 16.55
CA ALA A 455 17.72 4.15 16.87
C ALA A 455 17.42 4.27 18.38
N ALA A 456 17.77 3.26 19.18
CA ALA A 456 17.56 3.21 20.63
C ALA A 456 18.83 3.60 21.41
N SER A 457 19.99 3.68 20.76
CA SER A 457 21.30 3.85 21.38
C SER A 457 21.59 5.25 21.94
N HIS A 458 20.70 6.23 21.72
CA HIS A 458 20.86 7.59 22.24
C HIS A 458 20.36 7.79 23.69
N ALA A 459 19.71 6.81 24.29
CA ALA A 459 19.46 6.84 25.72
C ALA A 459 20.78 6.53 26.42
N SER A 460 21.33 7.52 27.14
CA SER A 460 22.56 7.39 27.97
C SER A 460 22.49 6.10 28.77
N LEU A 461 23.24 5.09 28.32
CA LEU A 461 23.03 3.73 28.76
C LEU A 461 23.33 3.54 30.23
N ILE A 462 24.00 4.35 30.94
CA ILE A 462 24.25 4.21 32.36
C ILE A 462 25.21 5.31 32.73
N ASP A 463 24.83 6.20 33.61
CA ASP A 463 25.81 7.04 34.34
C ASP A 463 26.09 6.41 35.72
N PRO A 464 27.08 5.52 35.81
CA PRO A 464 27.45 4.92 37.11
C PRO A 464 28.08 5.90 38.06
N ALA A 465 28.30 7.14 37.63
CA ALA A 465 28.89 8.21 38.48
C ALA A 465 27.98 8.65 39.64
N VAL A 466 26.72 8.19 39.64
CA VAL A 466 25.72 8.65 40.64
C VAL A 466 25.92 8.01 42.03
N ARG A 467 26.62 6.85 42.14
CA ARG A 467 26.93 6.22 43.46
C ARG A 467 28.41 5.85 43.54
N GLY A 468 29.21 6.68 44.19
CA GLY A 468 30.65 6.47 44.33
C GLY A 468 31.10 5.20 45.07
N ASP A 469 30.17 4.41 45.60
CA ASP A 469 30.45 3.18 46.35
C ASP A 469 30.22 1.89 45.52
N VAL A 470 29.76 1.99 44.25
CA VAL A 470 29.48 0.82 43.38
C VAL A 470 30.78 0.15 42.91
N ARG A 471 30.90 -1.16 43.11
CA ARG A 471 32.05 -1.98 42.73
C ARG A 471 31.75 -3.00 41.65
N VAL A 472 30.48 -3.46 41.57
CA VAL A 472 30.05 -4.46 40.60
C VAL A 472 28.75 -4.01 39.92
N VAL A 473 28.69 -4.18 38.60
CA VAL A 473 27.50 -3.93 37.80
C VAL A 473 27.12 -5.23 37.11
N ILE A 474 25.84 -5.63 37.22
CA ILE A 474 25.28 -6.81 36.56
C ILE A 474 24.40 -6.36 35.41
N PHE A 475 24.74 -6.75 34.16
CA PHE A 475 23.90 -6.54 32.99
C PHE A 475 23.04 -7.77 32.73
N ARG A 476 21.73 -7.62 32.89
CA ARG A 476 20.75 -8.70 32.65
C ARG A 476 20.23 -8.59 31.23
N LEU A 477 20.69 -9.51 30.34
CA LEU A 477 20.44 -9.52 28.91
C LEU A 477 19.33 -10.51 28.48
N ALA A 478 18.70 -11.22 29.43
CA ALA A 478 17.68 -12.23 29.14
C ALA A 478 16.46 -11.69 28.38
N HIS A 479 16.14 -10.40 28.56
CA HIS A 479 15.01 -9.70 27.92
C HIS A 479 15.41 -8.88 26.68
N LEU A 480 16.66 -8.96 26.26
CA LEU A 480 17.15 -8.33 25.04
C LEU A 480 16.58 -9.06 23.82
N THR A 481 15.62 -8.41 23.09
CA THR A 481 14.90 -9.06 21.98
C THR A 481 15.64 -9.04 20.66
N SER A 482 16.45 -8.01 20.42
CA SER A 482 17.34 -7.91 19.26
C SER A 482 18.54 -7.03 19.58
N LEU A 483 19.66 -7.33 18.92
CA LEU A 483 20.92 -6.62 19.03
C LEU A 483 21.48 -6.40 17.63
N ASP A 484 21.86 -5.15 17.31
CA ASP A 484 22.58 -4.82 16.10
C ASP A 484 24.06 -4.43 16.41
N THR A 485 24.80 -4.13 15.36
CA THR A 485 26.22 -3.77 15.47
C THR A 485 26.43 -2.50 16.33
N THR A 486 25.50 -1.54 16.26
CA THR A 486 25.56 -0.30 17.06
C THR A 486 25.32 -0.58 18.54
N GLY A 487 24.33 -1.42 18.84
CA GLY A 487 24.05 -1.86 20.20
C GLY A 487 25.18 -2.66 20.81
N ALA A 488 25.82 -3.55 20.05
CA ALA A 488 26.99 -4.31 20.50
C ALA A 488 28.19 -3.40 20.79
N ALA A 489 28.48 -2.44 19.89
CA ALA A 489 29.55 -1.45 20.10
C ALA A 489 29.30 -0.60 21.35
N LEU A 490 28.06 -0.16 21.56
CA LEU A 490 27.69 0.64 22.73
C LEU A 490 27.83 -0.14 24.04
N LEU A 491 27.46 -1.42 24.07
CA LEU A 491 27.71 -2.32 25.20
C LEU A 491 29.21 -2.46 25.46
N ALA A 492 30.01 -2.66 24.40
CA ALA A 492 31.45 -2.76 24.50
C ALA A 492 32.09 -1.51 25.13
N ASP A 493 31.70 -0.32 24.66
CA ASP A 493 32.21 0.96 25.17
C ASP A 493 31.77 1.22 26.61
N THR A 494 30.52 0.85 26.95
CA THR A 494 30.00 0.97 28.31
C THR A 494 30.76 0.05 29.28
N ILE A 495 31.01 -1.20 28.90
CA ILE A 495 31.80 -2.15 29.71
C ILE A 495 33.21 -1.63 29.89
N THR A 496 33.87 -1.20 28.82
CA THR A 496 35.22 -0.63 28.90
C THR A 496 35.29 0.57 29.88
N SER A 497 34.34 1.51 29.75
CA SER A 497 34.27 2.68 30.61
C SER A 497 34.07 2.32 32.10
N LEU A 498 33.31 1.26 32.40
CA LEU A 498 33.10 0.78 33.77
C LEU A 498 34.36 0.08 34.32
N GLU A 499 34.95 -0.82 33.54
CA GLU A 499 36.16 -1.55 33.91
C GLU A 499 37.36 -0.61 34.13
N ASP A 500 37.53 0.44 33.29
CA ASP A 500 38.57 1.47 33.44
C ASP A 500 38.41 2.27 34.73
N ARG A 501 37.19 2.41 35.23
CA ARG A 501 36.87 3.06 36.51
C ARG A 501 37.03 2.13 37.74
N GLY A 502 37.40 0.87 37.50
CA GLY A 502 37.55 -0.13 38.54
C GLY A 502 36.26 -0.80 38.97
N VAL A 503 35.17 -0.66 38.16
CA VAL A 503 33.89 -1.31 38.39
C VAL A 503 33.88 -2.61 37.60
N THR A 504 33.68 -3.75 38.25
CA THR A 504 33.61 -5.06 37.59
C THR A 504 32.27 -5.24 36.95
N VAL A 505 32.26 -5.67 35.67
CA VAL A 505 31.00 -5.95 34.92
C VAL A 505 30.77 -7.44 34.84
N LEU A 506 29.53 -7.86 35.17
CA LEU A 506 29.04 -9.22 35.02
C LEU A 506 27.86 -9.24 34.03
N LEU A 507 27.84 -10.22 33.14
CA LEU A 507 26.73 -10.44 32.20
C LEU A 507 25.88 -11.63 32.67
N SER A 508 24.57 -11.52 32.63
CA SER A 508 23.67 -12.62 32.93
C SER A 508 22.56 -12.79 31.89
N GLY A 509 22.20 -14.03 31.60
CA GLY A 509 21.11 -14.34 30.68
C GLY A 509 21.43 -14.04 29.22
N LEU A 510 22.69 -14.16 28.80
CA LEU A 510 23.09 -13.99 27.40
C LEU A 510 22.42 -15.04 26.52
N GLN A 511 21.73 -14.56 25.46
CA GLN A 511 21.07 -15.45 24.51
C GLN A 511 22.05 -15.89 23.42
N PRO A 512 22.04 -17.18 22.98
CA PRO A 512 22.93 -17.69 21.94
C PRO A 512 22.86 -16.92 20.62
N ALA A 513 21.68 -16.34 20.31
CA ALA A 513 21.49 -15.52 19.11
C ALA A 513 22.32 -14.23 19.11
N HIS A 514 22.70 -13.70 20.27
CA HIS A 514 23.45 -12.46 20.44
C HIS A 514 24.95 -12.71 20.70
N GLU A 515 25.32 -13.93 21.13
CA GLU A 515 26.67 -14.28 21.54
C GLU A 515 27.71 -14.02 20.44
N HIS A 516 27.43 -14.51 19.21
CA HIS A 516 28.33 -14.32 18.07
C HIS A 516 28.61 -12.83 17.76
N LEU A 517 27.59 -11.95 17.90
CA LEU A 517 27.75 -10.53 17.63
C LEU A 517 28.53 -9.84 18.76
N LEU A 518 28.30 -10.18 20.01
CA LEU A 518 29.02 -9.66 21.16
C LEU A 518 30.49 -10.09 21.14
N ASP A 519 30.77 -11.34 20.77
CA ASP A 519 32.12 -11.87 20.58
C ASP A 519 32.86 -11.12 19.45
N ALA A 520 32.22 -11.01 18.26
CA ALA A 520 32.79 -10.31 17.11
C ALA A 520 33.13 -8.81 17.39
N PHE A 521 32.41 -8.17 18.31
CA PHE A 521 32.69 -6.79 18.75
C PHE A 521 33.61 -6.73 19.98
N GLY A 522 34.15 -7.88 20.40
CA GLY A 522 35.09 -7.97 21.52
C GLY A 522 34.47 -7.57 22.86
N VAL A 523 33.16 -7.71 23.03
CA VAL A 523 32.45 -7.40 24.27
C VAL A 523 32.89 -8.37 25.37
N LEU A 524 33.01 -9.65 25.02
CA LEU A 524 33.39 -10.71 25.94
C LEU A 524 34.87 -10.61 26.35
N ASP A 525 35.74 -10.19 25.44
CA ASP A 525 37.18 -9.97 25.69
C ASP A 525 37.47 -8.79 26.62
N ARG A 526 36.52 -7.83 26.72
CA ARG A 526 36.65 -6.65 27.58
C ARG A 526 36.30 -6.92 29.04
N LEU A 527 35.68 -8.05 29.35
CA LEU A 527 35.43 -8.49 30.71
C LEU A 527 36.76 -8.92 31.35
N ARG A 528 36.99 -8.57 32.61
CA ARG A 528 38.25 -8.88 33.33
C ARG A 528 38.60 -10.37 33.36
N HIS A 529 37.57 -11.24 33.30
CA HIS A 529 37.73 -12.68 33.31
C HIS A 529 36.69 -13.36 32.45
N GLU A 530 37.03 -14.47 31.80
CA GLU A 530 36.12 -15.31 30.99
C GLU A 530 34.89 -15.81 31.79
N HIS A 531 34.99 -15.88 33.13
CA HIS A 531 33.95 -16.37 34.04
C HIS A 531 32.95 -15.28 34.46
N HIS A 532 32.92 -14.11 33.82
CA HIS A 532 31.96 -13.03 34.13
C HIS A 532 30.66 -13.10 33.31
N VAL A 533 30.42 -14.23 32.61
CA VAL A 533 29.19 -14.52 31.87
C VAL A 533 28.43 -15.65 32.55
N PHE A 534 27.17 -15.39 32.93
CA PHE A 534 26.34 -16.31 33.71
C PHE A 534 25.05 -16.62 32.96
N ALA A 535 24.59 -17.87 33.04
CA ALA A 535 23.29 -18.27 32.48
C ALA A 535 22.13 -17.64 33.27
N HIS A 536 22.28 -17.52 34.58
CA HIS A 536 21.24 -17.02 35.49
C HIS A 536 21.73 -15.88 36.36
N THR A 537 20.84 -14.95 36.69
CA THR A 537 21.17 -13.77 37.52
C THR A 537 21.58 -14.14 38.95
N PRO A 538 20.98 -15.14 39.64
CA PRO A 538 21.44 -15.53 40.97
C PRO A 538 22.93 -15.89 41.02
N ASP A 539 23.42 -16.66 40.04
CA ASP A 539 24.85 -17.04 39.96
C ASP A 539 25.75 -15.80 39.83
N ALA A 540 25.29 -14.78 39.07
CA ALA A 540 26.03 -13.51 38.96
C ALA A 540 26.03 -12.72 40.28
N ILE A 541 24.97 -12.78 41.07
CA ILE A 541 24.87 -12.14 42.38
C ILE A 541 25.83 -12.80 43.36
N ASP A 542 25.85 -14.13 43.43
CA ASP A 542 26.81 -14.90 44.27
C ASP A 542 28.24 -14.58 43.89
N HIS A 543 28.52 -14.49 42.58
CA HIS A 543 29.84 -14.12 42.10
C HIS A 543 30.24 -12.68 42.49
N ALA A 544 29.30 -11.73 42.38
CA ALA A 544 29.50 -10.35 42.80
C ALA A 544 29.86 -10.27 44.29
N LEU A 545 29.18 -11.06 45.13
CA LEU A 545 29.51 -11.15 46.56
C LEU A 545 30.92 -11.65 46.79
N SER A 546 31.38 -12.64 46.00
CA SER A 546 32.74 -13.19 46.07
C SER A 546 33.82 -12.13 45.75
N HIS A 547 33.53 -11.22 44.77
CA HIS A 547 34.41 -10.10 44.44
C HIS A 547 34.49 -9.11 45.59
N LEU A 548 33.38 -8.71 46.18
CA LEU A 548 33.33 -7.77 47.32
C LEU A 548 34.12 -8.30 48.51
N ARG A 549 34.04 -9.62 48.80
CA ARG A 549 34.79 -10.27 49.86
C ARG A 549 36.29 -10.27 49.58
N ARG A 550 36.70 -10.55 48.34
CA ARG A 550 38.13 -10.57 47.92
C ARG A 550 38.77 -9.19 48.02
N ASP A 551 38.00 -8.16 47.66
CA ASP A 551 38.44 -6.76 47.72
C ASP A 551 38.45 -6.20 49.16
N GLY A 552 38.13 -6.99 50.18
CA GLY A 552 38.16 -6.62 51.58
C GLY A 552 37.08 -5.63 51.99
N VAL A 553 35.99 -5.52 51.19
CA VAL A 553 34.86 -4.65 51.53
C VAL A 553 34.14 -5.27 52.74
N ARG A 554 34.18 -4.59 53.86
CA ARG A 554 33.51 -5.02 55.11
C ARG A 554 32.19 -4.28 55.31
N PRO A 555 31.16 -4.96 55.82
CA PRO A 555 29.94 -4.29 56.23
C PRO A 555 30.29 -3.27 57.32
N ARG A 556 29.81 -2.03 57.18
CA ARG A 556 29.88 -1.05 58.27
C ARG A 556 28.89 -1.52 59.34
N PRO A 557 29.33 -1.62 60.62
CA PRO A 557 28.40 -1.97 61.67
C PRO A 557 27.23 -1.00 61.67
N ALA A 558 26.01 -1.53 61.75
CA ALA A 558 24.79 -0.74 61.88
C ALA A 558 25.01 0.27 63.02
N ARG A 559 24.90 1.58 62.77
CA ARG A 559 24.85 2.56 63.83
C ARG A 559 23.65 2.17 64.69
N ALA A 560 23.95 1.74 65.92
CA ALA A 560 22.93 1.56 66.95
C ALA A 560 22.13 2.87 67.05
N ALA A 561 20.83 2.80 66.79
CA ALA A 561 19.88 3.89 66.89
C ALA A 561 19.61 4.24 68.36
#